data_8a601b385a3832310686078ace976f66
#
_entry.id   8a601b385a3832310686078ace976f66
#
_cell.length_a   1.000
_cell.length_b   1.000
_cell.length_c   1.000
_cell.angle_alpha   90.00
_cell.angle_beta   90.00
_cell.angle_gamma   90.00
#
_symmetry.space_group_name_H-M   'P 1'
#
loop_
_entity.id
_entity.type
_entity.pdbx_description
1 polymer ?
#
loop_
_entity_poly.entity_id
_entity_poly.type
_entity_poly.pdbx_seq_one_letter_code
_entity_poly.pdbx_strand_id
1 'polypeptide(L)'
;MESKLVVALDLMKESDLLGIAGKIGSQVFAIKLNWPAILVSGSRIIRDVSRYSRVICDFKVADIPNTNSLITEKVLEMGAWGIISHSFTGHDSLGAVIESAGDMRVFSVVSMSHPGSAEFINPNTDRLLEMSIRAGAAGFIAPGNNPAEISRIKKMAPGKIIMTPGVGAQGGKAGDAIHAGADLVIVGRSVYASHDPVEQVENLNREINSSV
;
A
#
# COMPACT_ATOMS: atom_id res chain seq x y z
N MET A 1 19.59 -8.50 -0.74
CA MET A 1 18.72 -7.71 0.16
C MET A 1 17.30 -7.81 -0.40
N GLU A 2 16.28 -7.99 0.42
CA GLU A 2 14.88 -8.02 -0.06
C GLU A 2 14.48 -6.62 -0.56
N SER A 3 13.75 -6.56 -1.68
CA SER A 3 13.27 -5.28 -2.22
C SER A 3 12.33 -4.58 -1.23
N LYS A 4 12.41 -3.25 -1.15
CA LYS A 4 11.47 -2.41 -0.41
C LYS A 4 10.45 -1.72 -1.33
N LEU A 5 10.44 -2.09 -2.62
CA LEU A 5 9.58 -1.51 -3.63
C LEU A 5 8.25 -2.27 -3.72
N VAL A 6 7.15 -1.55 -3.63
CA VAL A 6 5.81 -2.01 -3.96
C VAL A 6 5.37 -1.35 -5.27
N VAL A 7 4.98 -2.14 -6.27
CA VAL A 7 4.50 -1.59 -7.53
C VAL A 7 2.98 -1.62 -7.61
N ALA A 8 2.36 -0.45 -7.75
CA ALA A 8 0.93 -0.31 -7.98
C ALA A 8 0.62 -0.51 -9.47
N LEU A 9 -0.24 -1.47 -9.80
CA LEU A 9 -0.71 -1.75 -11.16
C LEU A 9 -2.17 -1.32 -11.32
N ASP A 10 -2.37 -0.01 -11.56
CA ASP A 10 -3.69 0.59 -11.77
C ASP A 10 -4.05 0.60 -13.28
N LEU A 11 -3.95 -0.58 -13.92
CA LEU A 11 -4.16 -0.77 -15.35
C LEU A 11 -5.59 -1.20 -15.67
N MET A 12 -6.13 -0.66 -16.79
CA MET A 12 -7.50 -0.89 -17.24
C MET A 12 -7.59 -2.01 -18.31
N LYS A 13 -6.56 -2.87 -18.41
CA LYS A 13 -6.54 -4.04 -19.27
C LYS A 13 -5.80 -5.17 -18.59
N GLU A 14 -6.50 -6.29 -18.40
CA GLU A 14 -6.02 -7.45 -17.66
C GLU A 14 -4.73 -8.06 -18.24
N SER A 15 -4.66 -8.20 -19.58
CA SER A 15 -3.48 -8.77 -20.24
C SER A 15 -2.21 -7.94 -19.97
N ASP A 16 -2.33 -6.62 -19.91
CA ASP A 16 -1.21 -5.72 -19.68
C ASP A 16 -0.77 -5.79 -18.21
N LEU A 17 -1.76 -5.85 -17.28
CA LEU A 17 -1.52 -6.03 -15.87
C LEU A 17 -0.76 -7.34 -15.59
N LEU A 18 -1.26 -8.47 -16.08
CA LEU A 18 -0.62 -9.78 -15.90
C LEU A 18 0.74 -9.85 -16.60
N GLY A 19 0.86 -9.24 -17.78
CA GLY A 19 2.13 -9.16 -18.51
C GLY A 19 3.22 -8.42 -17.74
N ILE A 20 2.88 -7.30 -17.11
CA ILE A 20 3.82 -6.55 -16.25
C ILE A 20 4.09 -7.31 -14.96
N ALA A 21 3.04 -7.82 -14.28
CA ALA A 21 3.19 -8.58 -13.05
C ALA A 21 4.16 -9.77 -13.21
N GLY A 22 4.05 -10.50 -14.32
CA GLY A 22 4.93 -11.62 -14.63
C GLY A 22 6.40 -11.22 -14.85
N LYS A 23 6.65 -10.02 -15.39
CA LYS A 23 8.01 -9.52 -15.65
C LYS A 23 8.72 -9.00 -14.40
N ILE A 24 8.00 -8.31 -13.52
CA ILE A 24 8.60 -7.61 -12.38
C ILE A 24 8.38 -8.28 -11.03
N GLY A 25 7.47 -9.26 -10.94
CA GLY A 25 6.96 -9.78 -9.67
C GLY A 25 8.05 -10.33 -8.73
N SER A 26 9.10 -10.96 -9.27
CA SER A 26 10.23 -11.47 -8.47
C SER A 26 11.23 -10.40 -8.02
N GLN A 27 11.14 -9.18 -8.54
CA GLN A 27 12.08 -8.08 -8.29
C GLN A 27 11.53 -7.04 -7.32
N VAL A 28 10.27 -7.18 -6.89
CA VAL A 28 9.58 -6.24 -6.01
C VAL A 28 9.17 -6.91 -4.70
N PHE A 29 8.97 -6.14 -3.65
CA PHE A 29 8.44 -6.65 -2.39
C PHE A 29 7.01 -7.17 -2.55
N ALA A 30 6.16 -6.40 -3.24
CA ALA A 30 4.76 -6.76 -3.51
C ALA A 30 4.23 -6.02 -4.74
N ILE A 31 3.15 -6.53 -5.31
CA ILE A 31 2.31 -5.83 -6.28
C ILE A 31 1.05 -5.34 -5.56
N LYS A 32 0.73 -4.06 -5.72
CA LYS A 32 -0.48 -3.45 -5.17
C LYS A 32 -1.57 -3.38 -6.24
N LEU A 33 -2.73 -3.95 -5.94
CA LEU A 33 -3.94 -3.88 -6.77
C LEU A 33 -4.96 -2.94 -6.14
N ASN A 34 -5.60 -2.13 -6.98
CA ASN A 34 -6.65 -1.20 -6.59
C ASN A 34 -7.92 -1.48 -7.38
N TRP A 35 -8.98 -0.73 -7.11
CA TRP A 35 -10.30 -0.86 -7.76
C TRP A 35 -10.25 -0.93 -9.29
N PRO A 36 -9.41 -0.14 -10.02
CA PRO A 36 -9.29 -0.30 -11.47
C PRO A 36 -9.03 -1.74 -11.92
N ALA A 37 -8.08 -2.43 -11.26
CA ALA A 37 -7.76 -3.82 -11.60
C ALA A 37 -8.94 -4.77 -11.31
N ILE A 38 -9.66 -4.56 -10.19
CA ILE A 38 -10.81 -5.38 -9.81
C ILE A 38 -12.01 -5.16 -10.74
N LEU A 39 -12.27 -3.91 -11.13
CA LEU A 39 -13.39 -3.58 -12.03
C LEU A 39 -13.23 -4.15 -13.42
N VAL A 40 -11.99 -4.30 -13.90
CA VAL A 40 -11.68 -4.84 -15.23
C VAL A 40 -11.62 -6.36 -15.23
N SER A 41 -11.04 -6.97 -14.20
CA SER A 41 -10.68 -8.39 -14.20
C SER A 41 -11.49 -9.23 -13.20
N GLY A 42 -12.30 -8.59 -12.35
CA GLY A 42 -12.92 -9.25 -11.21
C GLY A 42 -11.92 -9.62 -10.12
N SER A 43 -12.42 -10.14 -8.99
CA SER A 43 -11.58 -10.44 -7.81
C SER A 43 -10.54 -11.55 -8.06
N ARG A 44 -10.72 -12.39 -9.08
CA ARG A 44 -9.77 -13.47 -9.43
C ARG A 44 -8.36 -12.94 -9.73
N ILE A 45 -8.23 -11.69 -10.15
CA ILE A 45 -6.94 -11.07 -10.47
C ILE A 45 -5.98 -11.08 -9.27
N ILE A 46 -6.51 -11.05 -8.04
CA ILE A 46 -5.70 -11.13 -6.81
C ILE A 46 -4.94 -12.47 -6.80
N ARG A 47 -5.65 -13.59 -7.03
CA ARG A 47 -5.05 -14.94 -7.09
C ARG A 47 -4.10 -15.10 -8.27
N ASP A 48 -4.43 -14.53 -9.42
CA ASP A 48 -3.59 -14.65 -10.61
C ASP A 48 -2.26 -13.90 -10.43
N VAL A 49 -2.28 -12.71 -9.82
CA VAL A 49 -1.07 -11.92 -9.53
C VAL A 49 -0.27 -12.53 -8.35
N SER A 50 -0.93 -13.17 -7.38
CA SER A 50 -0.23 -13.81 -6.25
C SER A 50 0.73 -14.93 -6.64
N ARG A 51 0.62 -15.44 -7.88
CA ARG A 51 1.59 -16.41 -8.45
C ARG A 51 2.94 -15.79 -8.77
N TYR A 52 3.01 -14.46 -8.90
CA TYR A 52 4.22 -13.73 -9.28
C TYR A 52 4.85 -12.98 -8.12
N SER A 53 4.04 -12.47 -7.19
CA SER A 53 4.49 -11.66 -6.06
C SER A 53 3.47 -11.66 -4.93
N ARG A 54 3.85 -11.20 -3.73
CA ARG A 54 2.87 -10.81 -2.70
C ARG A 54 1.89 -9.80 -3.26
N VAL A 55 0.62 -9.90 -2.90
CA VAL A 55 -0.41 -8.95 -3.34
C VAL A 55 -0.90 -8.11 -2.16
N ILE A 56 -0.92 -6.80 -2.33
CA ILE A 56 -1.54 -5.85 -1.41
C ILE A 56 -2.80 -5.30 -2.09
N CYS A 57 -3.97 -5.52 -1.48
CA CYS A 57 -5.24 -4.98 -1.96
C CYS A 57 -5.48 -3.59 -1.37
N ASP A 58 -5.29 -2.55 -2.21
CA ASP A 58 -5.49 -1.15 -1.83
C ASP A 58 -6.95 -0.75 -2.04
N PHE A 59 -7.86 -1.34 -1.27
CA PHE A 59 -9.30 -1.10 -1.40
C PHE A 59 -9.78 0.06 -0.53
N LYS A 60 -8.91 0.56 0.35
CA LYS A 60 -9.25 1.63 1.30
C LYS A 60 -10.60 1.38 1.97
N VAL A 61 -10.74 0.14 2.50
CA VAL A 61 -11.99 -0.34 3.12
C VAL A 61 -12.46 0.67 4.18
N ALA A 62 -13.70 1.08 4.09
CA ALA A 62 -14.25 2.18 4.90
C ALA A 62 -15.77 2.06 5.04
N ASP A 63 -16.25 0.94 5.56
CA ASP A 63 -17.67 0.64 5.72
C ASP A 63 -17.98 0.30 7.19
N ILE A 64 -19.20 -0.11 7.47
CA ILE A 64 -19.60 -0.65 8.77
C ILE A 64 -18.91 -2.01 9.03
N PRO A 65 -18.74 -2.44 10.29
CA PRO A 65 -17.98 -3.65 10.65
C PRO A 65 -18.35 -4.90 9.86
N ASN A 66 -19.64 -5.20 9.72
CA ASN A 66 -20.08 -6.40 8.99
C ASN A 66 -19.64 -6.42 7.53
N THR A 67 -19.79 -5.31 6.81
CA THR A 67 -19.37 -5.22 5.41
C THR A 67 -17.84 -5.32 5.28
N ASN A 68 -17.12 -4.70 6.20
CA ASN A 68 -15.66 -4.78 6.26
C ASN A 68 -15.16 -6.21 6.45
N SER A 69 -15.80 -6.98 7.34
CA SER A 69 -15.49 -8.40 7.54
C SER A 69 -15.67 -9.19 6.24
N LEU A 70 -16.82 -9.06 5.57
CA LEU A 70 -17.12 -9.77 4.32
C LEU A 70 -16.11 -9.45 3.20
N ILE A 71 -15.72 -8.16 3.06
CA ILE A 71 -14.69 -7.75 2.10
C ILE A 71 -13.34 -8.39 2.44
N THR A 72 -12.95 -8.32 3.71
CA THR A 72 -11.64 -8.78 4.18
C THR A 72 -11.48 -10.29 4.06
N GLU A 73 -12.48 -11.05 4.48
CA GLU A 73 -12.54 -12.51 4.32
C GLU A 73 -12.39 -12.92 2.86
N LYS A 74 -13.09 -12.21 1.96
CA LYS A 74 -13.01 -12.51 0.52
C LYS A 74 -11.63 -12.21 -0.06
N VAL A 75 -10.99 -11.14 0.36
CA VAL A 75 -9.63 -10.77 -0.03
C VAL A 75 -8.61 -11.81 0.48
N LEU A 76 -8.78 -12.26 1.73
CA LEU A 76 -7.96 -13.34 2.32
C LEU A 76 -8.09 -14.65 1.53
N GLU A 77 -9.31 -15.09 1.21
CA GLU A 77 -9.58 -16.28 0.39
C GLU A 77 -8.91 -16.22 -1.00
N MET A 78 -8.71 -15.03 -1.55
CA MET A 78 -8.02 -14.84 -2.83
C MET A 78 -6.50 -14.88 -2.71
N GLY A 79 -5.95 -15.00 -1.50
CA GLY A 79 -4.52 -15.14 -1.26
C GLY A 79 -3.76 -13.82 -1.20
N ALA A 80 -4.40 -12.72 -0.87
CA ALA A 80 -3.71 -11.46 -0.63
C ALA A 80 -2.80 -11.55 0.60
N TRP A 81 -1.63 -10.92 0.52
CA TRP A 81 -0.69 -10.76 1.64
C TRP A 81 -1.07 -9.59 2.55
N GLY A 82 -1.72 -8.56 2.00
CA GLY A 82 -2.11 -7.38 2.74
C GLY A 82 -3.33 -6.66 2.18
N ILE A 83 -4.00 -5.91 3.05
CA ILE A 83 -5.14 -5.07 2.70
C ILE A 83 -4.96 -3.68 3.30
N ILE A 84 -5.38 -2.65 2.57
CA ILE A 84 -5.37 -1.26 3.02
C ILE A 84 -6.80 -0.84 3.38
N SER A 85 -6.97 -0.33 4.61
CA SER A 85 -8.23 0.18 5.15
C SER A 85 -8.08 1.62 5.60
N HIS A 86 -9.15 2.40 5.57
CA HIS A 86 -9.19 3.70 6.25
C HIS A 86 -9.41 3.53 7.76
N SER A 87 -8.89 4.48 8.54
CA SER A 87 -9.08 4.53 9.98
C SER A 87 -10.16 5.53 10.41
N PHE A 88 -10.58 6.45 9.56
CA PHE A 88 -11.55 7.50 9.92
C PHE A 88 -12.95 6.97 10.25
N THR A 89 -13.26 5.74 9.88
CA THR A 89 -14.54 5.06 10.19
C THR A 89 -14.66 4.62 11.64
N GLY A 90 -13.59 4.71 12.43
CA GLY A 90 -13.58 4.37 13.85
C GLY A 90 -12.97 3.03 14.18
N HIS A 91 -12.85 2.79 15.50
CA HIS A 91 -12.15 1.64 16.05
C HIS A 91 -12.85 0.30 15.71
N ASP A 92 -14.17 0.25 15.81
CA ASP A 92 -14.97 -0.94 15.53
C ASP A 92 -14.91 -1.35 14.05
N SER A 93 -14.97 -0.37 13.16
CA SER A 93 -14.86 -0.58 11.71
C SER A 93 -13.47 -1.13 11.30
N LEU A 94 -12.38 -0.50 11.77
CA LEU A 94 -11.03 -0.98 11.53
C LEU A 94 -10.74 -2.30 12.25
N GLY A 95 -11.29 -2.48 13.47
CA GLY A 95 -11.18 -3.70 14.25
C GLY A 95 -11.76 -4.91 13.50
N ALA A 96 -12.92 -4.75 12.88
CA ALA A 96 -13.53 -5.80 12.07
C ALA A 96 -12.66 -6.23 10.87
N VAL A 97 -11.97 -5.29 10.22
CA VAL A 97 -10.98 -5.62 9.16
C VAL A 97 -9.83 -6.44 9.75
N ILE A 98 -9.30 -6.04 10.90
CA ILE A 98 -8.15 -6.70 11.52
C ILE A 98 -8.51 -8.11 12.01
N GLU A 99 -9.65 -8.27 12.65
CA GLU A 99 -10.14 -9.56 13.14
C GLU A 99 -10.41 -10.56 12.01
N SER A 100 -10.95 -10.07 10.88
CA SER A 100 -11.25 -10.91 9.70
C SER A 100 -10.04 -11.18 8.81
N ALA A 101 -8.91 -10.50 9.05
CA ALA A 101 -7.73 -10.60 8.19
C ALA A 101 -6.91 -11.89 8.38
N GLY A 102 -7.09 -12.62 9.50
CA GLY A 102 -6.25 -13.77 9.81
C GLY A 102 -4.75 -13.42 9.78
N ASP A 103 -3.97 -14.11 8.96
CA ASP A 103 -2.52 -13.85 8.79
C ASP A 103 -2.21 -12.71 7.80
N MET A 104 -3.21 -12.18 7.11
CA MET A 104 -3.06 -11.07 6.16
C MET A 104 -2.75 -9.77 6.92
N ARG A 105 -1.83 -8.96 6.40
CA ARG A 105 -1.42 -7.69 7.01
C ARG A 105 -2.44 -6.59 6.74
N VAL A 106 -2.91 -5.91 7.79
CA VAL A 106 -3.79 -4.73 7.65
C VAL A 106 -2.98 -3.45 7.77
N PHE A 107 -3.03 -2.61 6.74
CA PHE A 107 -2.41 -1.31 6.70
C PHE A 107 -3.47 -0.22 6.81
N SER A 108 -3.33 0.65 7.80
CA SER A 108 -4.29 1.73 8.03
C SER A 108 -3.85 3.04 7.37
N VAL A 109 -4.77 3.69 6.65
CA VAL A 109 -4.54 5.03 6.10
C VAL A 109 -4.71 6.06 7.20
N VAL A 110 -3.62 6.68 7.61
CA VAL A 110 -3.59 7.71 8.66
C VAL A 110 -3.27 9.10 8.12
N SER A 111 -2.64 9.17 6.94
CA SER A 111 -2.35 10.43 6.24
C SER A 111 -2.33 10.18 4.73
N MET A 112 -2.65 11.21 3.94
CA MET A 112 -2.74 11.11 2.47
C MET A 112 -2.00 12.27 1.79
N SER A 113 -1.61 12.10 0.50
CA SER A 113 -0.74 13.01 -0.24
C SER A 113 -1.48 14.04 -1.12
N HIS A 114 -2.79 13.87 -1.37
CA HIS A 114 -3.56 14.78 -2.23
C HIS A 114 -4.03 16.03 -1.46
N PRO A 115 -4.23 17.19 -2.11
CA PRO A 115 -4.55 18.45 -1.42
C PRO A 115 -5.79 18.40 -0.52
N GLY A 116 -6.88 17.75 -0.96
CA GLY A 116 -8.12 17.62 -0.17
C GLY A 116 -7.96 16.83 1.14
N SER A 117 -6.87 16.10 1.32
CA SER A 117 -6.60 15.43 2.58
C SER A 117 -6.38 16.39 3.76
N ALA A 118 -5.99 17.63 3.46
CA ALA A 118 -5.83 18.70 4.45
C ALA A 118 -7.14 19.13 5.12
N GLU A 119 -8.30 18.80 4.53
CA GLU A 119 -9.59 19.19 5.09
C GLU A 119 -10.00 18.31 6.29
N PHE A 120 -9.77 17.00 6.21
CA PHE A 120 -10.27 16.04 7.22
C PHE A 120 -9.24 15.02 7.69
N ILE A 121 -8.47 14.42 6.77
CA ILE A 121 -7.58 13.29 7.13
C ILE A 121 -6.33 13.81 7.86
N ASN A 122 -5.55 14.67 7.20
CA ASN A 122 -4.23 15.05 7.73
C ASN A 122 -4.30 15.85 9.05
N PRO A 123 -5.30 16.72 9.31
CA PRO A 123 -5.45 17.34 10.63
C PRO A 123 -5.71 16.34 11.78
N ASN A 124 -6.16 15.14 11.45
CA ASN A 124 -6.47 14.08 12.43
C ASN A 124 -5.42 12.95 12.44
N THR A 125 -4.29 13.08 11.76
CA THR A 125 -3.29 12.01 11.62
C THR A 125 -2.93 11.37 12.97
N ASP A 126 -2.66 12.16 14.02
CA ASP A 126 -2.25 11.61 15.33
C ASP A 126 -3.36 10.76 15.96
N ARG A 127 -4.60 11.23 15.93
CA ARG A 127 -5.76 10.49 16.47
C ARG A 127 -6.01 9.21 15.69
N LEU A 128 -5.90 9.28 14.35
CA LEU A 128 -6.07 8.12 13.45
C LEU A 128 -4.96 7.10 13.69
N LEU A 129 -3.71 7.54 13.88
CA LEU A 129 -2.55 6.70 14.15
C LEU A 129 -2.69 6.00 15.50
N GLU A 130 -2.95 6.73 16.58
CA GLU A 130 -3.14 6.18 17.93
C GLU A 130 -4.27 5.15 17.96
N MET A 131 -5.41 5.46 17.34
CA MET A 131 -6.54 4.54 17.25
C MET A 131 -6.16 3.27 16.47
N SER A 132 -5.46 3.41 15.34
CA SER A 132 -5.01 2.28 14.51
C SER A 132 -3.97 1.40 15.21
N ILE A 133 -3.09 1.98 16.03
CA ILE A 133 -2.14 1.24 16.88
C ILE A 133 -2.92 0.40 17.90
N ARG A 134 -3.90 1.00 18.59
CA ARG A 134 -4.73 0.28 19.56
C ARG A 134 -5.57 -0.83 18.93
N ALA A 135 -6.06 -0.62 17.71
CA ALA A 135 -6.78 -1.65 16.96
C ALA A 135 -5.88 -2.81 16.51
N GLY A 136 -4.56 -2.64 16.50
CA GLY A 136 -3.62 -3.72 16.13
C GLY A 136 -3.17 -3.72 14.68
N ALA A 137 -3.31 -2.61 13.93
CA ALA A 137 -2.84 -2.51 12.55
C ALA A 137 -1.37 -2.92 12.42
N ALA A 138 -1.04 -3.65 11.35
CA ALA A 138 0.33 -4.11 11.06
C ALA A 138 1.25 -2.97 10.60
N GLY A 139 0.66 -1.93 10.01
CA GLY A 139 1.41 -0.77 9.54
C GLY A 139 0.49 0.36 9.08
N PHE A 140 1.09 1.41 8.53
CA PHE A 140 0.41 2.66 8.21
C PHE A 140 0.79 3.17 6.82
N ILE A 141 -0.17 3.84 6.18
CA ILE A 141 0.05 4.58 4.94
C ILE A 141 0.35 6.05 5.30
N ALA A 142 1.51 6.53 4.85
CA ALA A 142 1.98 7.90 5.02
C ALA A 142 2.40 8.51 3.66
N PRO A 143 2.27 9.83 3.45
CA PRO A 143 2.57 10.46 2.17
C PRO A 143 4.07 10.46 1.85
N GLY A 144 4.49 9.82 0.77
CA GLY A 144 5.90 9.68 0.34
C GLY A 144 6.54 10.99 -0.15
N ASN A 145 5.75 12.02 -0.41
CA ASN A 145 6.22 13.37 -0.73
C ASN A 145 6.38 14.28 0.52
N ASN A 146 6.23 13.73 1.72
CA ASN A 146 6.40 14.46 2.99
C ASN A 146 7.31 13.66 3.96
N PRO A 147 8.65 13.76 3.82
CA PRO A 147 9.60 13.07 4.70
C PRO A 147 9.44 13.39 6.19
N ALA A 148 9.08 14.61 6.53
CA ALA A 148 8.86 15.01 7.93
C ALA A 148 7.69 14.24 8.56
N GLU A 149 6.61 14.05 7.82
CA GLU A 149 5.44 13.28 8.26
C GLU A 149 5.77 11.79 8.41
N ILE A 150 6.54 11.22 7.47
CA ILE A 150 7.03 9.84 7.58
C ILE A 150 7.82 9.65 8.88
N SER A 151 8.81 10.53 9.13
CA SER A 151 9.64 10.46 10.35
C SER A 151 8.81 10.61 11.62
N ARG A 152 7.81 11.48 11.60
CA ARG A 152 6.89 11.70 12.74
C ARG A 152 6.09 10.43 13.04
N ILE A 153 5.45 9.85 12.02
CA ILE A 153 4.66 8.62 12.15
C ILE A 153 5.55 7.45 12.61
N LYS A 154 6.76 7.32 12.05
CA LYS A 154 7.71 6.25 12.44
C LYS A 154 8.11 6.34 13.90
N LYS A 155 8.32 7.56 14.44
CA LYS A 155 8.64 7.79 15.85
C LYS A 155 7.46 7.43 16.77
N MET A 156 6.23 7.72 16.35
CA MET A 156 5.03 7.41 17.15
C MET A 156 4.66 5.92 17.10
N ALA A 157 5.09 5.20 16.06
CA ALA A 157 4.76 3.80 15.85
C ALA A 157 6.02 2.94 15.61
N PRO A 158 6.92 2.83 16.62
CA PRO A 158 8.14 2.03 16.47
C PRO A 158 7.80 0.55 16.24
N GLY A 159 8.53 -0.09 15.33
CA GLY A 159 8.32 -1.49 14.96
C GLY A 159 7.14 -1.75 13.99
N LYS A 160 6.35 -0.73 13.65
CA LYS A 160 5.30 -0.84 12.63
C LYS A 160 5.83 -0.53 11.24
N ILE A 161 5.22 -1.15 10.22
CA ILE A 161 5.57 -0.93 8.81
C ILE A 161 4.99 0.41 8.34
N ILE A 162 5.83 1.28 7.82
CA ILE A 162 5.39 2.52 7.14
C ILE A 162 5.51 2.33 5.63
N MET A 163 4.38 2.43 4.95
CA MET A 163 4.29 2.28 3.49
C MET A 163 3.90 3.61 2.85
N THR A 164 4.66 4.07 1.87
CA THR A 164 4.55 5.44 1.36
C THR A 164 4.23 5.49 -0.13
N PRO A 165 2.99 5.87 -0.51
CA PRO A 165 2.64 6.28 -1.87
C PRO A 165 3.05 7.72 -2.14
N GLY A 166 3.06 8.12 -3.43
CA GLY A 166 3.37 9.50 -3.83
C GLY A 166 4.82 9.71 -4.25
N VAL A 167 5.55 8.63 -4.43
CA VAL A 167 6.91 8.62 -4.98
C VAL A 167 6.86 8.63 -6.52
N GLY A 168 7.79 9.35 -7.14
CA GLY A 168 7.85 9.53 -8.59
C GLY A 168 6.82 10.52 -9.10
N ALA A 169 5.67 10.06 -9.59
CA ALA A 169 4.67 10.89 -10.26
C ALA A 169 4.06 12.04 -9.40
N GLN A 170 4.21 12.01 -8.08
CA GLN A 170 3.77 13.06 -7.15
C GLN A 170 4.94 13.84 -6.53
N GLY A 171 6.15 13.72 -7.10
CA GLY A 171 7.31 14.51 -6.73
C GLY A 171 8.16 13.98 -5.57
N GLY A 172 7.74 12.91 -4.87
CA GLY A 172 8.56 12.24 -3.86
C GLY A 172 9.70 11.45 -4.51
N LYS A 173 10.85 11.36 -3.82
CA LYS A 173 11.95 10.46 -4.18
C LYS A 173 11.93 9.22 -3.30
N ALA A 174 12.24 8.06 -3.88
CA ALA A 174 12.22 6.79 -3.15
C ALA A 174 13.26 6.79 -2.02
N GLY A 175 14.46 7.27 -2.31
CA GLY A 175 15.54 7.39 -1.34
C GLY A 175 15.21 8.30 -0.17
N ASP A 176 14.60 9.46 -0.41
CA ASP A 176 14.23 10.41 0.65
C ASP A 176 13.17 9.81 1.60
N ALA A 177 12.20 9.06 1.05
CA ALA A 177 11.19 8.38 1.85
C ALA A 177 11.80 7.28 2.75
N ILE A 178 12.72 6.47 2.21
CA ILE A 178 13.45 5.45 2.99
C ILE A 178 14.29 6.10 4.09
N HIS A 179 15.02 7.15 3.76
CA HIS A 179 15.85 7.88 4.75
C HIS A 179 15.01 8.50 5.87
N ALA A 180 13.78 8.89 5.57
CA ALA A 180 12.81 9.40 6.55
C ALA A 180 12.21 8.30 7.44
N GLY A 181 12.46 7.01 7.16
CA GLY A 181 12.00 5.88 7.94
C GLY A 181 10.86 5.07 7.33
N ALA A 182 10.55 5.27 6.04
CA ALA A 182 9.65 4.36 5.33
C ALA A 182 10.27 2.97 5.20
N ASP A 183 9.47 1.94 5.44
CA ASP A 183 9.89 0.55 5.26
C ASP A 183 9.61 0.07 3.82
N LEU A 184 8.53 0.56 3.22
CA LEU A 184 8.11 0.22 1.86
C LEU A 184 7.71 1.48 1.08
N VAL A 185 8.08 1.53 -0.19
CA VAL A 185 7.78 2.63 -1.10
C VAL A 185 6.83 2.14 -2.20
N ILE A 186 5.72 2.83 -2.41
CA ILE A 186 4.75 2.50 -3.47
C ILE A 186 4.97 3.40 -4.68
N VAL A 187 5.23 2.78 -5.82
CA VAL A 187 5.39 3.44 -7.12
C VAL A 187 4.39 2.83 -8.12
N GLY A 188 3.76 3.65 -8.92
CA GLY A 188 2.77 3.19 -9.91
C GLY A 188 3.17 3.59 -11.33
N ARG A 189 2.65 4.73 -11.80
CA ARG A 189 2.74 5.21 -13.19
C ARG A 189 4.15 5.23 -13.78
N SER A 190 5.16 5.60 -13.00
CA SER A 190 6.54 5.62 -13.50
C SER A 190 7.09 4.23 -13.84
N VAL A 191 6.47 3.15 -13.32
CA VAL A 191 6.81 1.78 -13.69
C VAL A 191 5.94 1.30 -14.84
N TYR A 192 4.60 1.24 -14.66
CA TYR A 192 3.74 0.62 -15.66
C TYR A 192 3.54 1.43 -16.94
N ALA A 193 3.84 2.73 -16.94
CA ALA A 193 3.84 3.56 -18.14
C ALA A 193 5.25 3.73 -18.75
N SER A 194 6.27 3.09 -18.17
CA SER A 194 7.63 3.07 -18.75
C SER A 194 7.67 2.22 -20.02
N HIS A 195 8.57 2.58 -20.93
CA HIS A 195 8.90 1.74 -22.08
C HIS A 195 9.48 0.39 -21.66
N ASP A 196 10.28 0.36 -20.59
CA ASP A 196 10.82 -0.85 -19.97
C ASP A 196 10.52 -0.85 -18.46
N PRO A 197 9.44 -1.53 -18.02
CA PRO A 197 9.09 -1.65 -16.60
C PRO A 197 10.15 -2.40 -15.77
N VAL A 198 10.90 -3.33 -16.36
CA VAL A 198 11.93 -4.11 -15.65
C VAL A 198 13.11 -3.20 -15.33
N GLU A 199 13.64 -2.49 -16.31
CA GLU A 199 14.73 -1.52 -16.11
C GLU A 199 14.33 -0.46 -15.07
N GLN A 200 13.09 0.02 -15.13
CA GLN A 200 12.61 1.02 -14.18
C GLN A 200 12.55 0.48 -12.74
N VAL A 201 12.15 -0.78 -12.54
CA VAL A 201 12.16 -1.44 -11.23
C VAL A 201 13.59 -1.61 -10.71
N GLU A 202 14.54 -2.00 -11.57
CA GLU A 202 15.96 -2.11 -11.22
C GLU A 202 16.55 -0.77 -10.78
N ASN A 203 16.22 0.31 -11.51
CA ASN A 203 16.66 1.66 -11.19
C ASN A 203 16.14 2.11 -9.81
N LEU A 204 14.85 1.90 -9.54
CA LEU A 204 14.22 2.22 -8.25
C LEU A 204 14.83 1.39 -7.11
N ASN A 205 15.06 0.10 -7.31
CA ASN A 205 15.71 -0.73 -6.30
C ASN A 205 17.14 -0.28 -6.01
N ARG A 206 17.89 0.19 -7.01
CA ARG A 206 19.22 0.77 -6.80
C ARG A 206 19.16 2.07 -5.99
N GLU A 207 18.23 2.97 -6.32
CA GLU A 207 18.02 4.21 -5.57
C GLU A 207 17.67 3.92 -4.10
N ILE A 208 16.71 3.01 -3.85
CA ILE A 208 16.30 2.59 -2.51
C ILE A 208 17.47 2.00 -1.73
N ASN A 209 18.24 1.09 -2.32
CA ASN A 209 19.36 0.41 -1.65
C ASN A 209 20.53 1.34 -1.34
N SER A 210 20.73 2.40 -2.13
CA SER A 210 21.76 3.41 -1.87
C SER A 210 21.40 4.38 -0.73
N SER A 211 20.16 4.33 -0.25
CA SER A 211 19.61 5.24 0.78
C SER A 211 19.38 4.53 2.14
N VAL A 212 19.82 3.28 2.27
CA VAL A 212 19.67 2.45 3.50
C VAL A 212 20.86 2.60 4.43
#